data_37d475d89a7047a82bc04ad8b036a95c
#
_entry.id   37d475d89a7047a82bc04ad8b036a95c
#
_cell.length_a   1.000
_cell.length_b   1.000
_cell.length_c   1.000
_cell.angle_alpha   90.00
_cell.angle_beta   90.00
_cell.angle_gamma   90.00
#
_symmetry.space_group_name_H-M   'P 1'
#
loop_
_entity.id
_entity.type
_entity.pdbx_description
1 polymer ?
#
loop_
_entity_poly.entity_id
_entity_poly.type
_entity_poly.pdbx_seq_one_letter_code
_entity_poly.pdbx_strand_id
1 'polypeptide(L)'
;MKTLCRTILAVAMAAANFAFGANAHMQDARKSPEWFTRGVMYQIQPRAFTPEGTLKAAAKKLPYLKDLGVTIAYLVPVMKMDTDMDKGFWSPRQIKSGFNNPKNQYRISDYFHVDEEYGTDADLKDFCAAAHGIGMKVVFDLVYLHCGPTAPILKEHPEFTWWNPDGTVKKGPWRFPKLNFAEPKLREYLIGNMRYLIKEYGADGFRCDVGDGIPLDFWCDAHDMMDSVSGGRAVLLCEGFTVCNQYKGFDADYGWFPGLNAARVRNSWVERESSCPVGSRFVNHYENHDIATDLRPRREAQWGHEAVDQVLVWMFTLDGVPMLFTGNEMADSDERHSMFGKTPMDWTQLDREPGKSRHALVKRLAALRREHSAFTDVNGEEGLTWLDTTANDSVTAFVRRDGRETMLVVQNWTGKDVRCDVSFAVPKRKTASYLAMDEEDRDVKGQVSPTAIYSKNAEFVGGTSFRVGAWGSWISKVE
;
A
#
# COMPACT_ATOMS: atom_id res chain seq x y z
N MET A 1 -11.94 6.84 48.23
CA MET A 1 -10.55 6.86 47.74
C MET A 1 -10.32 5.99 46.50
N LYS A 2 -10.72 4.71 46.48
CA LYS A 2 -10.49 3.84 45.29
C LYS A 2 -11.21 4.27 44.01
N THR A 3 -12.40 4.86 44.11
CA THR A 3 -13.18 5.35 42.97
C THR A 3 -12.58 6.65 42.39
N LEU A 4 -12.11 7.55 43.23
CA LEU A 4 -11.50 8.82 42.84
C LEU A 4 -10.17 8.60 42.07
N CYS A 5 -9.34 7.62 42.54
CA CYS A 5 -8.11 7.24 41.83
C CYS A 5 -8.37 6.63 40.46
N ARG A 6 -9.44 5.85 40.27
CA ARG A 6 -9.80 5.28 38.95
C ARG A 6 -10.27 6.34 37.96
N THR A 7 -11.01 7.35 38.44
CA THR A 7 -11.49 8.45 37.59
C THR A 7 -10.33 9.37 37.20
N ILE A 8 -9.40 9.66 38.10
CA ILE A 8 -8.21 10.46 37.80
C ILE A 8 -7.29 9.73 36.80
N LEU A 9 -7.12 8.39 36.96
CA LEU A 9 -6.31 7.60 36.03
C LEU A 9 -6.94 7.52 34.64
N ALA A 10 -8.26 7.37 34.55
CA ALA A 10 -8.99 7.36 33.27
C ALA A 10 -8.95 8.70 32.55
N VAL A 11 -9.07 9.82 33.30
CA VAL A 11 -8.94 11.18 32.75
C VAL A 11 -7.51 11.47 32.33
N ALA A 12 -6.49 10.99 33.06
CA ALA A 12 -5.09 11.13 32.68
C ALA A 12 -4.74 10.29 31.45
N MET A 13 -5.30 9.08 31.29
CA MET A 13 -5.12 8.28 30.07
C MET A 13 -5.86 8.88 28.88
N ALA A 14 -7.06 9.43 29.05
CA ALA A 14 -7.78 10.13 27.99
C ALA A 14 -7.05 11.42 27.58
N ALA A 15 -6.53 12.18 28.53
CA ALA A 15 -5.75 13.38 28.27
C ALA A 15 -4.40 13.07 27.59
N ALA A 16 -3.74 11.95 27.98
CA ALA A 16 -2.52 11.48 27.31
C ALA A 16 -2.77 11.05 25.86
N ASN A 17 -3.86 10.32 25.61
CA ASN A 17 -4.25 9.95 24.24
C ASN A 17 -4.64 11.15 23.39
N PHE A 18 -5.28 12.18 23.98
CA PHE A 18 -5.59 13.44 23.29
C PHE A 18 -4.32 14.25 23.00
N ALA A 19 -3.37 14.30 23.92
CA ALA A 19 -2.10 14.98 23.72
C ALA A 19 -1.22 14.28 22.67
N PHE A 20 -1.24 12.94 22.60
CA PHE A 20 -0.50 12.19 21.59
C PHE A 20 -1.09 12.39 20.19
N GLY A 21 -2.41 12.39 20.02
CA GLY A 21 -3.04 12.61 18.73
C GLY A 21 -2.83 14.06 18.20
N ALA A 22 -2.96 15.05 19.05
CA ALA A 22 -2.71 16.44 18.70
C ALA A 22 -1.22 16.73 18.39
N ASN A 23 -0.30 16.05 19.09
CA ASN A 23 1.14 16.20 18.85
C ASN A 23 1.62 15.45 17.60
N ALA A 24 0.99 14.33 17.22
CA ALA A 24 1.39 13.57 16.03
C ALA A 24 1.19 14.38 14.74
N HIS A 25 0.09 15.12 14.64
CA HIS A 25 -0.19 16.00 13.48
C HIS A 25 0.74 17.21 13.39
N MET A 26 1.38 17.61 14.50
CA MET A 26 2.32 18.73 14.54
C MET A 26 3.78 18.31 14.30
N GLN A 27 4.03 17.02 14.07
CA GLN A 27 5.37 16.49 13.85
C GLN A 27 5.50 15.95 12.43
N ASP A 28 6.68 16.11 11.86
CA ASP A 28 6.96 15.57 10.54
C ASP A 28 7.04 14.04 10.58
N ALA A 29 6.49 13.41 9.55
CA ALA A 29 6.79 12.01 9.25
C ALA A 29 8.28 11.87 8.90
N ARG A 30 8.83 10.66 9.10
CA ARG A 30 10.21 10.40 8.70
C ARG A 30 10.38 10.65 7.19
N LYS A 31 11.56 11.11 6.81
CA LYS A 31 11.90 11.32 5.40
C LYS A 31 12.21 9.99 4.73
N SER A 32 11.41 9.65 3.74
CA SER A 32 11.63 8.47 2.90
C SER A 32 12.49 8.80 1.68
N PRO A 33 13.25 7.83 1.14
CA PRO A 33 14.08 8.05 -0.04
C PRO A 33 13.23 8.31 -1.30
N GLU A 34 13.75 9.15 -2.22
CA GLU A 34 13.04 9.55 -3.45
C GLU A 34 12.63 8.36 -4.34
N TRP A 35 13.43 7.30 -4.38
CA TRP A 35 13.09 6.12 -5.17
C TRP A 35 11.75 5.49 -4.74
N PHE A 36 11.41 5.60 -3.45
CA PHE A 36 10.14 5.12 -2.91
C PHE A 36 9.02 6.13 -3.16
N THR A 37 9.23 7.39 -2.78
CA THR A 37 8.18 8.42 -2.86
C THR A 37 7.74 8.72 -4.29
N ARG A 38 8.67 8.63 -5.25
CA ARG A 38 8.39 8.79 -6.69
C ARG A 38 8.06 7.49 -7.40
N GLY A 39 8.10 6.38 -6.67
CA GLY A 39 7.97 5.04 -7.24
C GLY A 39 6.57 4.69 -7.70
N VAL A 40 6.53 3.62 -8.50
CA VAL A 40 5.33 2.85 -8.84
C VAL A 40 5.64 1.42 -8.42
N MET A 41 4.83 0.89 -7.50
CA MET A 41 5.02 -0.44 -6.94
C MET A 41 4.17 -1.47 -7.68
N TYR A 42 4.71 -2.67 -7.85
CA TYR A 42 3.97 -3.82 -8.39
C TYR A 42 4.14 -5.02 -7.47
N GLN A 43 3.05 -5.49 -6.89
CA GLN A 43 3.01 -6.67 -6.05
C GLN A 43 3.02 -7.93 -6.91
N ILE A 44 4.11 -8.68 -6.85
CA ILE A 44 4.32 -9.92 -7.59
C ILE A 44 3.88 -11.10 -6.72
N GLN A 45 2.85 -11.82 -7.20
CA GLN A 45 2.40 -13.10 -6.66
C GLN A 45 2.99 -14.22 -7.54
N PRO A 46 4.11 -14.87 -7.19
CA PRO A 46 4.79 -15.82 -8.09
C PRO A 46 3.88 -16.93 -8.60
N ARG A 47 3.03 -17.49 -7.75
CA ARG A 47 2.06 -18.54 -8.12
C ARG A 47 1.10 -18.17 -9.25
N ALA A 48 0.86 -16.88 -9.46
CA ALA A 48 -0.03 -16.36 -10.50
C ALA A 48 0.73 -15.64 -11.61
N PHE A 49 1.93 -15.11 -11.35
CA PHE A 49 2.62 -14.19 -12.24
C PHE A 49 3.14 -14.84 -13.52
N THR A 50 3.62 -16.11 -13.42
CA THR A 50 4.07 -16.88 -14.60
C THR A 50 3.54 -18.32 -14.53
N PRO A 51 3.48 -19.03 -15.67
CA PRO A 51 3.08 -20.44 -15.68
C PRO A 51 3.93 -21.32 -14.78
N GLU A 52 5.24 -21.04 -14.69
CA GLU A 52 6.17 -21.79 -13.84
C GLU A 52 5.97 -21.49 -12.36
N GLY A 53 5.55 -20.27 -12.03
CA GLY A 53 5.34 -19.79 -10.65
C GLY A 53 6.64 -19.61 -9.86
N THR A 54 7.79 -19.39 -10.53
CA THR A 54 9.13 -19.37 -9.91
C THR A 54 9.77 -17.98 -9.99
N LEU A 55 10.73 -17.70 -9.11
CA LEU A 55 11.53 -16.46 -9.11
C LEU A 55 12.30 -16.28 -10.42
N LYS A 56 12.87 -17.38 -10.94
CA LYS A 56 13.59 -17.38 -12.22
C LYS A 56 12.69 -16.99 -13.40
N ALA A 57 11.45 -17.43 -13.42
CA ALA A 57 10.49 -17.04 -14.45
C ALA A 57 10.00 -15.60 -14.24
N ALA A 58 9.77 -15.20 -12.99
CA ALA A 58 9.39 -13.83 -12.66
C ALA A 58 10.49 -12.82 -13.03
N ALA A 59 11.78 -13.16 -12.85
CA ALA A 59 12.91 -12.30 -13.25
C ALA A 59 12.88 -11.97 -14.75
N LYS A 60 12.48 -12.91 -15.60
CA LYS A 60 12.34 -12.69 -17.05
C LYS A 60 11.27 -11.67 -17.42
N LYS A 61 10.31 -11.42 -16.51
CA LYS A 61 9.23 -10.44 -16.70
C LYS A 61 9.56 -9.04 -16.14
N LEU A 62 10.67 -8.86 -15.46
CA LEU A 62 11.08 -7.56 -14.93
C LEU A 62 11.22 -6.47 -16.02
N PRO A 63 11.79 -6.76 -17.22
CA PRO A 63 11.84 -5.79 -18.30
C PRO A 63 10.45 -5.31 -18.76
N TYR A 64 9.44 -6.20 -18.76
CA TYR A 64 8.05 -5.84 -19.04
C TYR A 64 7.50 -4.88 -17.98
N LEU A 65 7.70 -5.17 -16.70
CA LEU A 65 7.28 -4.27 -15.62
C LEU A 65 7.99 -2.91 -15.71
N LYS A 66 9.28 -2.90 -16.07
CA LYS A 66 10.04 -1.66 -16.29
C LYS A 66 9.46 -0.83 -17.44
N ASP A 67 9.10 -1.46 -18.55
CA ASP A 67 8.46 -0.79 -19.70
C ASP A 67 7.08 -0.24 -19.33
N LEU A 68 6.33 -0.93 -18.48
CA LEU A 68 5.06 -0.45 -17.92
C LEU A 68 5.24 0.81 -17.05
N GLY A 69 6.45 1.09 -16.56
CA GLY A 69 6.79 2.21 -15.69
C GLY A 69 6.90 1.84 -14.21
N VAL A 70 6.87 0.55 -13.88
CA VAL A 70 7.12 0.06 -12.51
C VAL A 70 8.58 0.30 -12.13
N THR A 71 8.79 0.76 -10.90
CA THR A 71 10.13 1.02 -10.34
C THR A 71 10.41 0.21 -9.08
N ILE A 72 9.39 -0.40 -8.49
CA ILE A 72 9.48 -1.17 -7.25
C ILE A 72 8.79 -2.53 -7.46
N ALA A 73 9.58 -3.60 -7.44
CA ALA A 73 9.07 -4.97 -7.40
C ALA A 73 8.84 -5.37 -5.93
N TYR A 74 7.60 -5.57 -5.54
CA TYR A 74 7.25 -6.07 -4.22
C TYR A 74 6.91 -7.56 -4.32
N LEU A 75 7.75 -8.41 -3.74
CA LEU A 75 7.53 -9.85 -3.66
C LEU A 75 6.69 -10.19 -2.43
N VAL A 76 5.54 -10.86 -2.61
CA VAL A 76 4.86 -11.54 -1.50
C VAL A 76 5.81 -12.55 -0.84
N PRO A 77 5.51 -13.11 0.34
CA PRO A 77 6.46 -13.97 1.03
C PRO A 77 6.92 -15.13 0.15
N VAL A 78 8.22 -15.27 0.00
CA VAL A 78 8.88 -16.34 -0.77
C VAL A 78 9.78 -17.24 0.08
N MET A 79 9.85 -16.94 1.39
CA MET A 79 10.61 -17.75 2.34
C MET A 79 9.91 -19.07 2.61
N LYS A 80 10.65 -20.03 3.18
CA LYS A 80 10.21 -21.41 3.33
C LYS A 80 8.93 -21.54 4.12
N MET A 81 7.94 -22.17 3.52
CA MET A 81 6.60 -22.36 4.09
C MET A 81 6.53 -23.62 4.93
N ASP A 82 5.66 -23.57 5.93
CA ASP A 82 5.33 -24.75 6.73
C ASP A 82 4.44 -25.71 5.94
N THR A 83 4.71 -27.00 6.05
CA THR A 83 4.04 -28.08 5.30
C THR A 83 3.13 -28.94 6.16
N ASP A 84 2.89 -28.55 7.42
CA ASP A 84 2.01 -29.31 8.32
C ASP A 84 0.59 -29.41 7.77
N MET A 85 0.06 -30.65 7.75
CA MET A 85 -1.28 -30.98 7.24
C MET A 85 -2.38 -30.83 8.29
N ASP A 86 -2.03 -30.55 9.57
CA ASP A 86 -3.04 -30.33 10.60
C ASP A 86 -3.85 -29.03 10.30
N LYS A 87 -5.08 -29.23 9.86
CA LYS A 87 -6.02 -28.14 9.57
C LYS A 87 -6.37 -27.28 10.81
N GLY A 88 -6.03 -27.74 11.99
CA GLY A 88 -6.09 -26.95 13.22
C GLY A 88 -5.14 -25.73 13.19
N PHE A 89 -4.10 -25.77 12.34
CA PHE A 89 -3.15 -24.70 12.06
C PHE A 89 -3.31 -24.10 10.65
N TRP A 90 -4.42 -24.34 9.98
CA TRP A 90 -4.74 -23.65 8.73
C TRP A 90 -5.63 -22.45 9.01
N SER A 91 -5.37 -21.34 8.33
CA SER A 91 -6.23 -20.16 8.48
C SER A 91 -7.65 -20.45 7.98
N PRO A 92 -8.67 -19.76 8.54
CA PRO A 92 -10.06 -19.90 8.03
C PRO A 92 -10.16 -19.61 6.54
N ARG A 93 -9.39 -18.64 6.02
CA ARG A 93 -9.27 -18.29 4.60
C ARG A 93 -8.73 -19.46 3.78
N GLN A 94 -7.66 -20.11 4.26
CA GLN A 94 -7.06 -21.29 3.60
C GLN A 94 -8.06 -22.43 3.51
N ILE A 95 -8.78 -22.74 4.59
CA ILE A 95 -9.81 -23.78 4.60
C ILE A 95 -10.94 -23.43 3.63
N LYS A 96 -11.42 -22.19 3.64
CA LYS A 96 -12.51 -21.71 2.77
C LYS A 96 -12.12 -21.72 1.29
N SER A 97 -10.83 -21.59 0.96
CA SER A 97 -10.36 -21.59 -0.42
C SER A 97 -10.61 -22.89 -1.17
N GLY A 98 -10.82 -24.00 -0.46
CA GLY A 98 -11.00 -25.34 -1.04
C GLY A 98 -9.71 -26.02 -1.51
N PHE A 99 -8.58 -25.32 -1.53
CA PHE A 99 -7.28 -25.92 -1.87
C PHE A 99 -6.76 -26.78 -0.73
N ASN A 100 -6.46 -28.05 -1.01
CA ASN A 100 -5.81 -28.94 -0.04
C ASN A 100 -4.28 -28.79 -0.11
N ASN A 101 -3.80 -27.56 -0.02
CA ASN A 101 -2.39 -27.21 -0.07
C ASN A 101 -1.94 -26.72 1.32
N PRO A 102 -1.01 -27.40 2.01
CA PRO A 102 -0.49 -26.96 3.30
C PRO A 102 0.37 -25.70 3.16
N LYS A 103 1.00 -25.48 2.01
CA LYS A 103 1.90 -24.35 1.77
C LYS A 103 1.13 -23.04 1.66
N ASN A 104 1.09 -22.32 2.76
CA ASN A 104 0.59 -20.95 2.85
C ASN A 104 1.78 -20.00 3.01
N GLN A 105 1.96 -19.08 2.09
CA GLN A 105 3.08 -18.14 2.07
C GLN A 105 3.17 -17.27 3.34
N TYR A 106 2.10 -17.15 4.11
CA TYR A 106 2.06 -16.47 5.41
C TYR A 106 2.22 -17.43 6.60
N ARG A 107 2.65 -18.67 6.36
CA ARG A 107 2.92 -19.68 7.39
C ARG A 107 4.39 -20.11 7.29
N ILE A 108 5.29 -19.22 7.72
CA ILE A 108 6.73 -19.35 7.55
C ILE A 108 7.29 -20.42 8.50
N SER A 109 8.12 -21.31 7.97
CA SER A 109 8.91 -22.27 8.77
C SER A 109 10.39 -21.87 8.88
N ASP A 110 10.94 -21.18 7.88
CA ASP A 110 12.31 -20.67 7.90
C ASP A 110 12.37 -19.28 7.27
N TYR A 111 12.89 -18.31 8.02
CA TYR A 111 12.95 -16.92 7.61
C TYR A 111 14.14 -16.56 6.72
N PHE A 112 15.10 -17.49 6.55
CA PHE A 112 16.38 -17.20 5.90
C PHE A 112 16.52 -17.81 4.51
N HIS A 113 15.77 -18.88 4.20
CA HIS A 113 15.90 -19.63 2.96
C HIS A 113 14.61 -19.59 2.13
N VAL A 114 14.77 -19.57 0.82
CA VAL A 114 13.68 -19.56 -0.16
C VAL A 114 12.94 -20.90 -0.15
N ASP A 115 11.61 -20.87 -0.30
CA ASP A 115 10.81 -22.08 -0.48
C ASP A 115 11.13 -22.71 -1.85
N GLU A 116 11.32 -24.03 -1.87
CA GLU A 116 11.63 -24.80 -3.07
C GLU A 116 10.57 -24.70 -4.17
N GLU A 117 9.34 -24.31 -3.83
CA GLU A 117 8.29 -24.02 -4.81
C GLU A 117 8.64 -22.82 -5.69
N TYR A 118 9.33 -21.83 -5.14
CA TYR A 118 9.71 -20.62 -5.86
C TYR A 118 11.11 -20.66 -6.45
N GLY A 119 11.95 -21.60 -6.00
CA GLY A 119 13.32 -21.77 -6.46
C GLY A 119 14.31 -21.96 -5.32
N THR A 120 15.49 -21.37 -5.49
CA THR A 120 16.61 -21.44 -4.54
C THR A 120 16.98 -20.05 -4.05
N ASP A 121 17.84 -20.00 -3.03
CA ASP A 121 18.43 -18.74 -2.54
C ASP A 121 19.22 -18.02 -3.66
N ALA A 122 19.86 -18.78 -4.55
CA ALA A 122 20.53 -18.23 -5.73
C ALA A 122 19.54 -17.58 -6.70
N ASP A 123 18.38 -18.20 -6.93
CA ASP A 123 17.34 -17.62 -7.81
C ASP A 123 16.78 -16.31 -7.25
N LEU A 124 16.69 -16.15 -5.92
CA LEU A 124 16.29 -14.89 -5.30
C LEU A 124 17.38 -13.81 -5.45
N LYS A 125 18.65 -14.16 -5.28
CA LYS A 125 19.78 -13.26 -5.57
C LYS A 125 19.77 -12.78 -7.01
N ASP A 126 19.60 -13.72 -7.94
CA ASP A 126 19.54 -13.42 -9.37
C ASP A 126 18.35 -12.53 -9.73
N PHE A 127 17.19 -12.76 -9.10
CA PHE A 127 16.01 -11.90 -9.25
C PHE A 127 16.33 -10.46 -8.79
N CYS A 128 16.91 -10.29 -7.60
CA CYS A 128 17.26 -8.98 -7.08
C CYS A 128 18.33 -8.29 -7.95
N ALA A 129 19.37 -9.03 -8.37
CA ALA A 129 20.39 -8.52 -9.26
C ALA A 129 19.82 -8.08 -10.61
N ALA A 130 18.89 -8.86 -11.18
CA ALA A 130 18.22 -8.51 -12.43
C ALA A 130 17.34 -7.24 -12.29
N ALA A 131 16.62 -7.11 -11.18
CA ALA A 131 15.84 -5.90 -10.87
C ALA A 131 16.74 -4.66 -10.75
N HIS A 132 17.80 -4.76 -9.95
CA HIS A 132 18.77 -3.68 -9.76
C HIS A 132 19.48 -3.31 -11.06
N GLY A 133 19.84 -4.31 -11.88
CA GLY A 133 20.49 -4.12 -13.18
C GLY A 133 19.70 -3.24 -14.16
N ILE A 134 18.38 -3.18 -14.00
CA ILE A 134 17.50 -2.30 -14.80
C ILE A 134 16.96 -1.10 -14.00
N GLY A 135 17.54 -0.83 -12.82
CA GLY A 135 17.19 0.30 -11.96
C GLY A 135 15.83 0.17 -11.27
N MET A 136 15.37 -1.06 -11.00
CA MET A 136 14.22 -1.33 -10.14
C MET A 136 14.67 -1.64 -8.71
N LYS A 137 13.82 -1.32 -7.73
CA LYS A 137 13.99 -1.65 -6.31
C LYS A 137 13.20 -2.90 -5.95
N VAL A 138 13.64 -3.62 -4.92
CA VAL A 138 12.98 -4.85 -4.48
C VAL A 138 12.57 -4.74 -3.02
N VAL A 139 11.27 -4.93 -2.76
CA VAL A 139 10.67 -4.95 -1.43
C VAL A 139 10.19 -6.37 -1.13
N PHE A 140 10.55 -6.92 0.05
CA PHE A 140 10.11 -8.24 0.50
C PHE A 140 8.98 -8.12 1.51
N ASP A 141 8.13 -9.14 1.55
CA ASP A 141 7.09 -9.27 2.57
C ASP A 141 7.64 -10.00 3.80
N LEU A 142 7.52 -9.38 4.98
CA LEU A 142 7.94 -9.97 6.26
C LEU A 142 6.74 -10.40 7.08
N VAL A 143 6.73 -11.67 7.48
CA VAL A 143 5.67 -12.29 8.27
C VAL A 143 6.18 -12.55 9.67
N TYR A 144 6.16 -11.54 10.55
CA TYR A 144 6.77 -11.62 11.89
C TYR A 144 5.78 -11.75 13.05
N LEU A 145 4.47 -11.54 12.81
CA LEU A 145 3.48 -11.69 13.87
C LEU A 145 3.35 -13.15 14.35
N HIS A 146 3.60 -14.10 13.46
CA HIS A 146 3.42 -15.53 13.69
C HIS A 146 4.37 -16.37 12.80
N CYS A 147 4.44 -17.67 13.06
CA CYS A 147 5.18 -18.64 12.24
C CYS A 147 4.35 -19.89 11.97
N GLY A 148 4.92 -20.85 11.23
CA GLY A 148 4.34 -22.18 11.05
C GLY A 148 4.44 -23.03 12.32
N PRO A 149 3.52 -23.99 12.52
CA PRO A 149 3.50 -24.81 13.74
C PRO A 149 4.68 -25.76 13.86
N THR A 150 5.35 -26.09 12.75
CA THR A 150 6.54 -26.95 12.74
C THR A 150 7.85 -26.19 12.52
N ALA A 151 7.80 -24.85 12.58
CA ALA A 151 8.99 -24.02 12.44
C ALA A 151 10.06 -24.41 13.45
N PRO A 152 11.31 -24.66 13.02
CA PRO A 152 12.41 -25.11 13.91
C PRO A 152 12.61 -24.20 15.11
N ILE A 153 12.41 -22.87 14.95
CA ILE A 153 12.57 -21.89 16.02
C ILE A 153 11.68 -22.17 17.23
N LEU A 154 10.54 -22.85 17.08
CA LEU A 154 9.66 -23.20 18.21
C LEU A 154 10.26 -24.28 19.12
N LYS A 155 11.15 -25.12 18.59
CA LYS A 155 11.88 -26.16 19.33
C LYS A 155 13.20 -25.63 19.87
N GLU A 156 13.91 -24.86 19.06
CA GLU A 156 15.21 -24.28 19.39
C GLU A 156 15.10 -23.17 20.41
N HIS A 157 14.01 -22.41 20.32
CA HIS A 157 13.71 -21.25 21.16
C HIS A 157 12.24 -21.27 21.60
N PRO A 158 11.86 -22.16 22.52
CA PRO A 158 10.47 -22.25 22.97
C PRO A 158 9.96 -20.95 23.61
N GLU A 159 10.84 -20.08 24.11
CA GLU A 159 10.52 -18.73 24.61
C GLU A 159 10.06 -17.74 23.52
N PHE A 160 10.28 -18.05 22.26
CA PHE A 160 9.88 -17.19 21.13
C PHE A 160 8.37 -17.23 20.84
N THR A 161 7.63 -18.10 21.52
CA THR A 161 6.17 -18.17 21.40
C THR A 161 5.52 -18.31 22.78
N TRP A 162 4.20 -18.27 22.78
CA TRP A 162 3.41 -18.49 23.98
C TRP A 162 2.86 -19.92 24.00
N TRP A 163 2.85 -20.54 25.17
CA TRP A 163 2.35 -21.89 25.40
C TRP A 163 1.13 -21.87 26.31
N ASN A 164 0.19 -22.78 26.06
CA ASN A 164 -0.94 -23.04 26.95
C ASN A 164 -0.48 -23.95 28.11
N PRO A 165 -1.24 -23.98 29.23
CA PRO A 165 -0.89 -24.84 30.38
C PRO A 165 -0.82 -26.33 30.06
N ASP A 166 -1.49 -26.79 28.99
CA ASP A 166 -1.48 -28.17 28.50
C ASP A 166 -0.27 -28.49 27.59
N GLY A 167 0.66 -27.57 27.43
CA GLY A 167 1.84 -27.72 26.59
C GLY A 167 1.60 -27.53 25.09
N THR A 168 0.40 -27.15 24.65
CA THR A 168 0.13 -26.79 23.26
C THR A 168 0.54 -25.34 22.99
N VAL A 169 0.93 -25.04 21.74
CA VAL A 169 1.29 -23.68 21.36
C VAL A 169 0.06 -22.78 21.31
N LYS A 170 0.21 -21.55 21.82
CA LYS A 170 -0.86 -20.54 21.76
C LYS A 170 -1.04 -20.02 20.34
N LYS A 171 -2.24 -20.17 19.79
CA LYS A 171 -2.60 -19.72 18.45
C LYS A 171 -3.00 -18.25 18.43
N GLY A 172 -2.55 -17.53 17.40
CA GLY A 172 -2.98 -16.19 17.07
C GLY A 172 -4.30 -16.17 16.24
N PRO A 173 -4.68 -14.99 15.69
CA PRO A 173 -5.97 -14.81 14.97
C PRO A 173 -6.17 -15.76 13.79
N TRP A 174 -5.11 -16.11 13.07
CA TRP A 174 -5.15 -17.01 11.90
C TRP A 174 -4.86 -18.46 12.23
N ARG A 175 -4.93 -18.84 13.53
CA ARG A 175 -4.61 -20.17 14.06
C ARG A 175 -3.12 -20.55 13.99
N PHE A 176 -2.25 -19.60 13.65
CA PHE A 176 -0.79 -19.83 13.63
C PHE A 176 -0.19 -19.54 15.01
N PRO A 177 0.95 -20.18 15.35
CA PRO A 177 1.70 -19.84 16.56
C PRO A 177 2.07 -18.37 16.59
N LYS A 178 1.61 -17.64 17.62
CA LYS A 178 1.92 -16.20 17.78
C LYS A 178 3.30 -16.03 18.39
N LEU A 179 4.15 -15.19 17.81
CA LEU A 179 5.46 -14.86 18.34
C LEU A 179 5.38 -13.91 19.54
N ASN A 180 6.35 -14.06 20.46
CA ASN A 180 6.40 -13.37 21.74
C ASN A 180 7.35 -12.18 21.71
N PHE A 181 6.87 -11.01 21.32
CA PHE A 181 7.68 -9.78 21.24
C PHE A 181 8.11 -9.21 22.61
N ALA A 182 7.67 -9.80 23.73
CA ALA A 182 8.22 -9.50 25.04
C ALA A 182 9.61 -10.15 25.26
N GLU A 183 9.96 -11.16 24.42
CA GLU A 183 11.27 -11.83 24.48
C GLU A 183 12.32 -11.05 23.68
N PRO A 184 13.36 -10.50 24.33
CA PRO A 184 14.37 -9.70 23.63
C PRO A 184 15.14 -10.49 22.54
N LYS A 185 15.44 -11.77 22.78
CA LYS A 185 16.15 -12.61 21.82
C LYS A 185 15.35 -12.85 20.54
N LEU A 186 14.00 -12.91 20.61
CA LEU A 186 13.18 -12.96 19.43
C LEU A 186 13.36 -11.69 18.60
N ARG A 187 13.33 -10.52 19.26
CA ARG A 187 13.51 -9.23 18.58
C ARG A 187 14.87 -9.16 17.89
N GLU A 188 15.93 -9.57 18.58
CA GLU A 188 17.30 -9.65 18.00
C GLU A 188 17.35 -10.61 16.80
N TYR A 189 16.72 -11.78 16.90
CA TYR A 189 16.66 -12.77 15.83
C TYR A 189 15.97 -12.20 14.57
N LEU A 190 14.81 -11.55 14.71
CA LEU A 190 14.06 -10.99 13.60
C LEU A 190 14.74 -9.77 12.98
N ILE A 191 15.33 -8.89 13.79
CA ILE A 191 16.16 -7.77 13.30
C ILE A 191 17.41 -8.30 12.58
N GLY A 192 18.00 -9.39 13.10
CA GLY A 192 19.10 -10.11 12.46
C GLY A 192 18.70 -10.69 11.08
N ASN A 193 17.48 -11.21 10.97
CA ASN A 193 16.93 -11.67 9.69
C ASN A 193 16.77 -10.52 8.69
N MET A 194 16.22 -9.38 9.08
CA MET A 194 16.12 -8.21 8.19
C MET A 194 17.51 -7.75 7.69
N ARG A 195 18.49 -7.71 8.61
CA ARG A 195 19.88 -7.40 8.25
C ARG A 195 20.46 -8.39 7.25
N TYR A 196 20.16 -9.68 7.42
CA TYR A 196 20.58 -10.75 6.51
C TYR A 196 19.97 -10.54 5.12
N LEU A 197 18.65 -10.31 5.03
CA LEU A 197 17.95 -10.10 3.77
C LEU A 197 18.47 -8.88 2.98
N ILE A 198 18.82 -7.78 3.68
CA ILE A 198 19.44 -6.61 3.05
C ILE A 198 20.85 -6.97 2.52
N LYS A 199 21.67 -7.64 3.32
CA LYS A 199 23.07 -7.91 2.96
C LYS A 199 23.23 -9.01 1.94
N GLU A 200 22.42 -10.06 2.05
CA GLU A 200 22.53 -11.27 1.26
C GLU A 200 21.82 -11.16 -0.09
N TYR A 201 20.63 -10.56 -0.11
CA TYR A 201 19.82 -10.45 -1.32
C TYR A 201 19.72 -9.01 -1.86
N GLY A 202 20.19 -8.01 -1.10
CA GLY A 202 20.10 -6.63 -1.51
C GLY A 202 18.68 -6.07 -1.41
N ALA A 203 17.86 -6.52 -0.44
CA ALA A 203 16.53 -5.97 -0.22
C ALA A 203 16.59 -4.45 -0.03
N ASP A 204 15.80 -3.70 -0.78
CA ASP A 204 15.69 -2.23 -0.66
C ASP A 204 14.64 -1.81 0.38
N GLY A 205 13.85 -2.74 0.87
CA GLY A 205 12.84 -2.48 1.90
C GLY A 205 11.95 -3.68 2.17
N PHE A 206 11.01 -3.47 3.07
CA PHE A 206 10.09 -4.52 3.52
C PHE A 206 8.66 -4.01 3.66
N ARG A 207 7.70 -4.85 3.28
CA ARG A 207 6.31 -4.73 3.72
C ARG A 207 6.12 -5.64 4.93
N CYS A 208 5.58 -5.10 5.99
CA CYS A 208 5.44 -5.79 7.26
C CYS A 208 4.00 -6.28 7.44
N ASP A 209 3.83 -7.61 7.34
CA ASP A 209 2.55 -8.29 7.49
C ASP A 209 1.94 -8.00 8.87
N VAL A 210 0.70 -7.47 8.88
CA VAL A 210 -0.01 -7.05 10.10
C VAL A 210 0.91 -6.22 11.01
N GLY A 211 1.59 -5.24 10.43
CA GLY A 211 2.60 -4.44 11.15
C GLY A 211 2.07 -3.80 12.43
N ASP A 212 0.80 -3.40 12.45
CA ASP A 212 0.11 -2.86 13.65
C ASP A 212 -0.10 -3.91 14.77
N GLY A 213 0.02 -5.18 14.46
CA GLY A 213 -0.05 -6.28 15.43
C GLY A 213 1.24 -6.52 16.22
N ILE A 214 2.31 -5.83 15.83
CA ILE A 214 3.67 -5.92 16.41
C ILE A 214 3.99 -4.59 17.11
N PRO A 215 4.65 -4.60 18.27
CA PRO A 215 4.96 -3.37 18.99
C PRO A 215 5.75 -2.36 18.15
N LEU A 216 5.33 -1.09 18.15
CA LEU A 216 5.96 -0.04 17.34
C LEU A 216 7.43 0.19 17.69
N ASP A 217 7.82 0.01 18.95
CA ASP A 217 9.22 0.13 19.40
C ASP A 217 10.13 -0.91 18.73
N PHE A 218 9.62 -2.14 18.45
CA PHE A 218 10.36 -3.12 17.66
C PHE A 218 10.63 -2.58 16.24
N TRP A 219 9.64 -1.95 15.61
CA TRP A 219 9.81 -1.38 14.27
C TRP A 219 10.75 -0.17 14.26
N CYS A 220 10.77 0.61 15.35
CA CYS A 220 11.75 1.68 15.50
C CYS A 220 13.18 1.13 15.57
N ASP A 221 13.42 0.11 16.41
CA ASP A 221 14.74 -0.55 16.52
C ASP A 221 15.15 -1.21 15.18
N ALA A 222 14.19 -1.86 14.49
CA ALA A 222 14.42 -2.46 13.19
C ALA A 222 14.81 -1.41 12.15
N HIS A 223 14.14 -0.26 12.14
CA HIS A 223 14.45 0.82 11.21
C HIS A 223 15.81 1.47 11.47
N ASP A 224 16.15 1.71 12.74
CA ASP A 224 17.48 2.22 13.13
C ASP A 224 18.59 1.26 12.64
N MET A 225 18.37 -0.06 12.73
CA MET A 225 19.29 -1.06 12.15
C MET A 225 19.36 -0.93 10.64
N MET A 226 18.21 -0.81 9.95
CA MET A 226 18.15 -0.69 8.49
C MET A 226 18.88 0.56 8.01
N ASP A 227 18.69 1.70 8.66
CA ASP A 227 19.39 2.94 8.35
C ASP A 227 20.91 2.77 8.48
N SER A 228 21.36 2.05 9.50
CA SER A 228 22.79 1.80 9.72
C SER A 228 23.43 0.95 8.60
N VAL A 229 22.71 -0.03 8.05
CA VAL A 229 23.24 -0.96 7.03
C VAL A 229 23.00 -0.51 5.59
N SER A 230 21.97 0.30 5.36
CA SER A 230 21.60 0.80 4.01
C SER A 230 22.00 2.26 3.77
N GLY A 231 22.46 2.99 4.81
CA GLY A 231 22.70 4.43 4.75
C GLY A 231 21.41 5.22 4.55
N GLY A 232 20.31 4.83 5.23
CA GLY A 232 19.00 5.48 5.17
C GLY A 232 18.29 5.30 3.82
N ARG A 233 18.61 4.24 3.08
CA ARG A 233 17.99 3.98 1.75
C ARG A 233 16.94 2.89 1.74
N ALA A 234 16.87 2.05 2.77
CA ALA A 234 15.85 1.00 2.88
C ALA A 234 14.57 1.55 3.51
N VAL A 235 13.41 0.98 3.17
CA VAL A 235 12.09 1.45 3.62
C VAL A 235 11.30 0.36 4.35
N LEU A 236 10.43 0.78 5.27
CA LEU A 236 9.40 -0.07 5.90
C LEU A 236 8.01 0.39 5.50
N LEU A 237 7.21 -0.52 4.95
CA LEU A 237 5.80 -0.34 4.65
C LEU A 237 4.96 -1.17 5.64
N CYS A 238 4.08 -0.53 6.39
CA CYS A 238 3.15 -1.21 7.28
C CYS A 238 1.92 -1.70 6.53
N GLU A 239 1.58 -3.00 6.66
CA GLU A 239 0.20 -3.41 6.45
C GLU A 239 -0.59 -3.06 7.70
N GLY A 240 -1.33 -1.98 7.63
CA GLY A 240 -2.07 -1.44 8.74
C GLY A 240 -2.23 0.07 8.59
N PHE A 241 -2.75 0.67 9.61
CA PHE A 241 -2.86 2.10 9.75
C PHE A 241 -2.94 2.47 11.24
N THR A 242 -1.89 3.07 11.75
CA THR A 242 -1.88 3.68 13.08
C THR A 242 -1.25 5.06 12.98
N VAL A 243 -1.89 6.05 13.58
CA VAL A 243 -1.50 7.47 13.50
C VAL A 243 0.00 7.71 13.73
N CYS A 244 0.62 6.94 14.62
CA CYS A 244 2.02 7.13 15.00
C CYS A 244 3.03 6.32 14.16
N ASN A 245 2.59 5.45 13.25
CA ASN A 245 3.47 4.55 12.50
C ASN A 245 4.60 5.30 11.80
N GLN A 246 4.25 6.33 11.05
CA GLN A 246 5.20 7.04 10.19
C GLN A 246 6.01 8.11 10.91
N TYR A 247 5.78 8.29 12.20
CA TYR A 247 6.60 9.19 13.00
C TYR A 247 8.05 8.68 13.11
N LYS A 248 8.23 7.38 13.34
CA LYS A 248 9.56 6.80 13.49
C LYS A 248 9.71 5.38 12.92
N GLY A 249 8.70 4.54 13.01
CA GLY A 249 8.79 3.12 12.69
C GLY A 249 8.68 2.80 11.21
N PHE A 250 7.83 3.49 10.46
CA PHE A 250 7.51 3.16 9.08
C PHE A 250 7.66 4.36 8.14
N ASP A 251 7.92 4.09 6.86
CA ASP A 251 7.95 5.07 5.77
C ASP A 251 6.57 5.30 5.18
N ALA A 252 5.69 4.31 5.24
CA ALA A 252 4.32 4.40 4.74
C ALA A 252 3.41 3.35 5.40
N ASP A 253 2.11 3.62 5.33
CA ASP A 253 1.04 2.67 5.63
C ASP A 253 0.27 2.29 4.37
N TYR A 254 -0.57 1.25 4.44
CA TYR A 254 -1.46 0.91 3.36
C TYR A 254 -2.54 1.99 3.15
N GLY A 255 -2.74 2.37 1.88
CA GLY A 255 -3.76 3.29 1.41
C GLY A 255 -4.87 2.57 0.66
N TRP A 256 -5.77 1.84 1.38
CA TRP A 256 -6.88 1.16 0.74
C TRP A 256 -7.84 2.15 0.07
N PHE A 257 -8.25 1.80 -1.15
CA PHE A 257 -9.29 2.55 -1.83
C PHE A 257 -10.64 2.42 -1.10
N PRO A 258 -11.31 3.52 -0.74
CA PRO A 258 -12.49 3.49 0.14
C PRO A 258 -13.77 3.06 -0.56
N GLY A 259 -13.77 2.91 -1.90
CA GLY A 259 -14.91 2.52 -2.72
C GLY A 259 -15.36 3.62 -3.69
N LEU A 260 -16.21 3.24 -4.65
CA LEU A 260 -16.68 4.09 -5.75
C LEU A 260 -17.73 5.10 -5.27
N ASN A 261 -17.30 6.10 -4.50
CA ASN A 261 -18.16 7.17 -4.02
C ASN A 261 -17.33 8.44 -3.77
N ALA A 262 -17.68 9.54 -4.42
CA ALA A 262 -16.94 10.79 -4.37
C ALA A 262 -16.72 11.30 -2.94
N ALA A 263 -17.76 11.32 -2.12
CA ALA A 263 -17.65 11.77 -0.74
C ALA A 263 -16.75 10.87 0.11
N ARG A 264 -16.83 9.54 -0.06
CA ARG A 264 -15.94 8.60 0.64
C ARG A 264 -14.49 8.75 0.22
N VAL A 265 -14.23 8.91 -1.08
CA VAL A 265 -12.88 9.12 -1.63
C VAL A 265 -12.26 10.37 -1.00
N ARG A 266 -12.99 11.49 -0.98
CA ARG A 266 -12.54 12.74 -0.38
C ARG A 266 -12.37 12.61 1.14
N ASN A 267 -13.41 12.17 1.86
CA ASN A 267 -13.41 12.18 3.33
C ASN A 267 -12.40 11.22 3.94
N SER A 268 -12.20 10.03 3.37
CA SER A 268 -11.20 9.09 3.87
C SER A 268 -9.79 9.63 3.79
N TRP A 269 -9.49 10.41 2.74
CA TRP A 269 -8.18 11.03 2.60
C TRP A 269 -8.01 12.20 3.57
N VAL A 270 -9.02 13.06 3.68
CA VAL A 270 -9.04 14.18 4.62
C VAL A 270 -8.85 13.71 6.06
N GLU A 271 -9.50 12.59 6.45
CA GLU A 271 -9.34 12.00 7.77
C GLU A 271 -7.89 11.55 8.03
N ARG A 272 -7.24 10.93 7.05
CA ARG A 272 -5.83 10.55 7.14
C ARG A 272 -4.90 11.74 7.27
N GLU A 273 -5.04 12.75 6.40
CA GLU A 273 -4.22 13.96 6.46
C GLU A 273 -4.36 14.69 7.80
N SER A 274 -5.56 14.74 8.35
CA SER A 274 -5.82 15.44 9.62
C SER A 274 -5.35 14.69 10.86
N SER A 275 -5.06 13.40 10.77
CA SER A 275 -4.69 12.57 11.92
C SER A 275 -3.25 12.07 11.91
N CYS A 276 -2.58 12.09 10.76
CA CYS A 276 -1.20 11.58 10.62
C CYS A 276 -0.14 12.68 10.77
N PRO A 277 1.12 12.31 11.03
CA PRO A 277 2.25 13.23 10.94
C PRO A 277 2.29 13.96 9.58
N VAL A 278 2.78 15.20 9.58
CA VAL A 278 2.91 15.99 8.34
C VAL A 278 3.86 15.28 7.37
N GLY A 279 3.44 15.14 6.12
CA GLY A 279 4.23 14.43 5.10
C GLY A 279 4.09 12.91 5.13
N SER A 280 3.13 12.36 5.90
CA SER A 280 2.81 10.92 5.89
C SER A 280 2.45 10.44 4.51
N ARG A 281 2.84 9.19 4.22
CA ARG A 281 2.63 8.57 2.91
C ARG A 281 1.82 7.29 3.01
N PHE A 282 1.10 7.00 1.92
CA PHE A 282 0.29 5.80 1.80
C PHE A 282 0.62 5.07 0.50
N VAL A 283 0.66 3.74 0.56
CA VAL A 283 0.74 2.91 -0.63
C VAL A 283 -0.68 2.65 -1.11
N ASN A 284 -1.10 3.43 -2.11
CA ASN A 284 -2.46 3.44 -2.62
C ASN A 284 -2.73 2.23 -3.50
N HIS A 285 -3.76 1.45 -3.17
CA HIS A 285 -4.20 0.30 -3.96
C HIS A 285 -5.71 0.03 -3.79
N TYR A 286 -6.29 -0.61 -4.77
CA TYR A 286 -7.69 -1.05 -4.72
C TYR A 286 -7.81 -2.58 -4.60
N GLU A 287 -6.76 -3.29 -4.94
CA GLU A 287 -6.64 -4.73 -4.86
C GLU A 287 -5.21 -5.13 -4.48
N ASN A 288 -5.08 -6.19 -3.72
CA ASN A 288 -3.84 -6.87 -3.36
C ASN A 288 -4.11 -8.38 -3.30
N HIS A 289 -3.13 -9.19 -2.94
CA HIS A 289 -3.26 -10.64 -2.83
C HIS A 289 -4.38 -11.08 -1.88
N ASP A 290 -4.66 -10.36 -0.81
CA ASP A 290 -5.74 -10.63 0.15
C ASP A 290 -7.11 -10.37 -0.48
N ILE A 291 -7.30 -9.17 -1.02
CA ILE A 291 -8.54 -8.78 -1.68
C ILE A 291 -8.85 -9.72 -2.84
N ALA A 292 -7.85 -10.02 -3.68
CA ALA A 292 -8.00 -10.94 -4.80
C ALA A 292 -8.30 -12.39 -4.36
N THR A 293 -7.85 -12.79 -3.15
CA THR A 293 -8.17 -14.11 -2.59
C THR A 293 -9.59 -14.16 -1.98
N ASP A 294 -10.02 -13.10 -1.30
CA ASP A 294 -11.24 -13.10 -0.48
C ASP A 294 -12.49 -12.68 -1.24
N LEU A 295 -12.35 -11.77 -2.21
CA LEU A 295 -13.52 -11.22 -2.92
C LEU A 295 -13.91 -12.08 -4.12
N ARG A 296 -15.21 -12.32 -4.22
CA ARG A 296 -15.86 -12.96 -5.35
C ARG A 296 -17.18 -12.21 -5.64
N PRO A 297 -17.37 -11.62 -6.81
CA PRO A 297 -16.35 -11.45 -7.88
C PRO A 297 -15.21 -10.50 -7.49
N ARG A 298 -14.08 -10.59 -8.19
CA ARG A 298 -12.96 -9.65 -8.05
C ARG A 298 -13.38 -8.22 -8.44
N ARG A 299 -12.61 -7.23 -7.98
CA ARG A 299 -12.94 -5.80 -8.17
C ARG A 299 -13.19 -5.43 -9.64
N GLU A 300 -12.39 -5.96 -10.56
CA GLU A 300 -12.56 -5.74 -11.99
C GLU A 300 -13.94 -6.18 -12.50
N ALA A 301 -14.38 -7.38 -12.13
CA ALA A 301 -15.69 -7.89 -12.49
C ALA A 301 -16.83 -7.23 -11.69
N GLN A 302 -16.58 -6.82 -10.45
CA GLN A 302 -17.56 -6.20 -9.57
C GLN A 302 -17.90 -4.76 -10.00
N TRP A 303 -16.89 -3.97 -10.36
CA TRP A 303 -17.04 -2.55 -10.63
C TRP A 303 -17.15 -2.22 -12.12
N GLY A 304 -16.60 -3.09 -12.97
CA GLY A 304 -16.42 -2.87 -14.41
C GLY A 304 -15.15 -2.10 -14.74
N HIS A 305 -14.72 -2.28 -15.97
CA HIS A 305 -13.42 -1.78 -16.44
C HIS A 305 -13.26 -0.27 -16.35
N GLU A 306 -14.30 0.49 -16.72
CA GLU A 306 -14.26 1.95 -16.71
C GLU A 306 -14.15 2.53 -15.30
N ALA A 307 -14.86 1.92 -14.35
CA ALA A 307 -14.76 2.33 -12.94
C ALA A 307 -13.38 2.03 -12.36
N VAL A 308 -12.78 0.89 -12.70
CA VAL A 308 -11.41 0.56 -12.26
C VAL A 308 -10.39 1.47 -12.92
N ASP A 309 -10.55 1.84 -14.20
CA ASP A 309 -9.71 2.85 -14.84
C ASP A 309 -9.74 4.16 -14.06
N GLN A 310 -10.92 4.59 -13.60
CA GLN A 310 -11.06 5.79 -12.76
C GLN A 310 -10.31 5.66 -11.43
N VAL A 311 -10.36 4.49 -10.80
CA VAL A 311 -9.59 4.21 -9.57
C VAL A 311 -8.09 4.28 -9.82
N LEU A 312 -7.61 3.81 -10.97
CA LEU A 312 -6.20 3.92 -11.35
C LEU A 312 -5.78 5.37 -11.51
N VAL A 313 -6.59 6.22 -12.17
CA VAL A 313 -6.29 7.65 -12.26
C VAL A 313 -6.14 8.25 -10.86
N TRP A 314 -7.05 7.95 -9.94
CA TRP A 314 -6.96 8.36 -8.53
C TRP A 314 -5.66 7.87 -7.88
N MET A 315 -5.33 6.59 -8.00
CA MET A 315 -4.12 6.02 -7.38
C MET A 315 -2.83 6.70 -7.83
N PHE A 316 -2.76 7.07 -9.11
CA PHE A 316 -1.55 7.66 -9.70
C PHE A 316 -1.46 9.18 -9.53
N THR A 317 -2.55 9.87 -9.26
CA THR A 317 -2.58 11.33 -9.15
C THR A 317 -2.70 11.82 -7.70
N LEU A 318 -3.22 10.99 -6.81
CA LEU A 318 -3.30 11.31 -5.39
C LEU A 318 -1.91 11.25 -4.75
N ASP A 319 -1.79 11.82 -3.56
CA ASP A 319 -0.58 11.68 -2.76
C ASP A 319 -0.33 10.23 -2.35
N GLY A 320 0.96 9.83 -2.29
CA GLY A 320 1.36 8.47 -1.96
C GLY A 320 2.02 7.71 -3.11
N VAL A 321 2.20 6.41 -2.93
CA VAL A 321 2.83 5.49 -3.88
C VAL A 321 1.76 4.56 -4.45
N PRO A 322 1.49 4.58 -5.77
CA PRO A 322 0.55 3.63 -6.35
C PRO A 322 1.13 2.22 -6.35
N MET A 323 0.31 1.25 -5.94
CA MET A 323 0.64 -0.17 -5.99
C MET A 323 -0.35 -0.93 -6.85
N LEU A 324 0.16 -1.58 -7.88
CA LEU A 324 -0.57 -2.54 -8.70
C LEU A 324 -0.38 -3.95 -8.12
N PHE A 325 -1.42 -4.74 -8.13
CA PHE A 325 -1.34 -6.18 -7.88
C PHE A 325 -1.24 -6.92 -9.20
N THR A 326 -0.59 -8.08 -9.19
CA THR A 326 -0.46 -9.02 -10.31
C THR A 326 -1.74 -9.13 -11.14
N GLY A 327 -1.70 -8.64 -12.40
CA GLY A 327 -2.80 -8.66 -13.36
C GLY A 327 -3.66 -7.39 -13.41
N ASN A 328 -3.48 -6.43 -12.50
CA ASN A 328 -4.26 -5.19 -12.53
C ASN A 328 -4.05 -4.40 -13.83
N GLU A 329 -2.83 -4.46 -14.39
CA GLU A 329 -2.45 -3.76 -15.62
C GLU A 329 -3.05 -4.35 -16.89
N MET A 330 -3.64 -5.53 -16.80
CA MET A 330 -4.30 -6.20 -17.93
C MET A 330 -5.79 -6.45 -17.69
N ALA A 331 -6.37 -5.79 -16.69
CA ALA A 331 -7.78 -5.93 -16.30
C ALA A 331 -8.15 -7.38 -15.95
N ASP A 332 -7.24 -8.11 -15.29
CA ASP A 332 -7.47 -9.48 -14.90
C ASP A 332 -8.60 -9.61 -13.86
N SER A 333 -9.57 -10.46 -14.17
CA SER A 333 -10.73 -10.72 -13.32
C SER A 333 -10.90 -12.20 -12.95
N ASP A 334 -9.88 -13.03 -13.19
CA ASP A 334 -9.96 -14.47 -12.95
C ASP A 334 -10.10 -14.75 -11.44
N GLU A 335 -11.26 -15.25 -11.05
CA GLU A 335 -11.60 -15.57 -9.67
C GLU A 335 -10.84 -16.79 -9.11
N ARG A 336 -10.15 -17.55 -9.97
CA ARG A 336 -9.33 -18.67 -9.54
C ARG A 336 -8.00 -18.25 -8.94
N HIS A 337 -7.59 -16.99 -9.16
CA HIS A 337 -6.40 -16.44 -8.52
C HIS A 337 -6.58 -16.43 -7.00
N SER A 338 -5.65 -17.06 -6.33
CA SER A 338 -5.63 -17.19 -4.87
C SER A 338 -4.19 -17.38 -4.40
N MET A 339 -3.89 -16.90 -3.21
CA MET A 339 -2.59 -17.16 -2.59
C MET A 339 -2.33 -18.66 -2.29
N PHE A 340 -3.37 -19.51 -2.33
CA PHE A 340 -3.28 -20.93 -2.01
C PHE A 340 -3.18 -21.85 -3.24
N GLY A 341 -3.50 -21.36 -4.42
CA GLY A 341 -3.51 -22.09 -5.67
C GLY A 341 -2.48 -21.59 -6.68
N LYS A 342 -2.15 -22.44 -7.65
CA LYS A 342 -1.36 -22.07 -8.83
C LYS A 342 -2.31 -21.83 -9.99
N THR A 343 -2.62 -20.58 -10.27
CA THR A 343 -3.42 -20.15 -11.42
C THR A 343 -2.66 -19.04 -12.13
N PRO A 344 -1.90 -19.35 -13.19
CA PRO A 344 -1.14 -18.34 -13.91
C PRO A 344 -2.06 -17.32 -14.58
N MET A 345 -1.61 -16.07 -14.66
CA MET A 345 -2.27 -15.05 -15.44
C MET A 345 -2.34 -15.44 -16.92
N ASP A 346 -3.44 -15.06 -17.56
CA ASP A 346 -3.57 -15.14 -19.01
C ASP A 346 -2.94 -13.90 -19.66
N TRP A 347 -1.66 -14.01 -20.01
CA TRP A 347 -0.91 -12.93 -20.67
C TRP A 347 -1.48 -12.50 -22.03
N THR A 348 -2.35 -13.33 -22.68
CA THR A 348 -3.00 -12.97 -23.94
C THR A 348 -4.05 -11.86 -23.75
N GLN A 349 -4.41 -11.52 -22.51
CA GLN A 349 -5.27 -10.37 -22.22
C GLN A 349 -4.66 -9.05 -22.70
N LEU A 350 -3.35 -8.94 -22.80
CA LEU A 350 -2.65 -7.76 -23.35
C LEU A 350 -2.94 -7.53 -24.84
N ASP A 351 -3.36 -8.56 -25.58
CA ASP A 351 -3.63 -8.50 -27.03
C ASP A 351 -5.10 -8.15 -27.33
N ARG A 352 -5.96 -8.14 -26.34
CA ARG A 352 -7.42 -7.91 -26.49
C ARG A 352 -7.95 -6.89 -25.48
N GLU A 353 -9.09 -6.29 -25.79
CA GLU A 353 -9.80 -5.43 -24.84
C GLU A 353 -10.45 -6.26 -23.70
N PRO A 354 -10.49 -5.73 -22.47
CA PRO A 354 -10.01 -4.40 -22.03
C PRO A 354 -8.53 -4.38 -21.62
N GLY A 355 -7.82 -5.49 -21.65
CA GLY A 355 -6.45 -5.61 -21.16
C GLY A 355 -5.49 -4.68 -21.91
N LYS A 356 -5.64 -4.59 -23.23
CA LYS A 356 -4.82 -3.72 -24.09
C LYS A 356 -4.95 -2.24 -23.71
N SER A 357 -6.18 -1.73 -23.59
CA SER A 357 -6.43 -0.34 -23.21
C SER A 357 -6.00 -0.06 -21.77
N ARG A 358 -6.21 -1.01 -20.84
CA ARG A 358 -5.78 -0.91 -19.45
C ARG A 358 -4.25 -0.81 -19.34
N HIS A 359 -3.52 -1.64 -20.06
CA HIS A 359 -2.06 -1.60 -20.10
C HIS A 359 -1.56 -0.22 -20.59
N ALA A 360 -2.14 0.29 -21.68
CA ALA A 360 -1.81 1.62 -22.20
C ALA A 360 -2.12 2.73 -21.18
N LEU A 361 -3.24 2.64 -20.46
CA LEU A 361 -3.60 3.57 -19.39
C LEU A 361 -2.57 3.58 -18.27
N VAL A 362 -2.22 2.40 -17.72
CA VAL A 362 -1.25 2.29 -16.63
C VAL A 362 0.11 2.86 -17.05
N LYS A 363 0.58 2.53 -18.25
CA LYS A 363 1.81 3.06 -18.82
C LYS A 363 1.78 4.60 -18.92
N ARG A 364 0.65 5.18 -19.37
CA ARG A 364 0.45 6.63 -19.45
C ARG A 364 0.44 7.27 -18.05
N LEU A 365 -0.25 6.69 -17.06
CA LEU A 365 -0.29 7.20 -15.71
C LEU A 365 1.08 7.15 -15.02
N ALA A 366 1.84 6.07 -15.22
CA ALA A 366 3.21 5.98 -14.73
C ALA A 366 4.14 7.04 -15.38
N ALA A 367 3.93 7.33 -16.66
CA ALA A 367 4.64 8.41 -17.35
C ALA A 367 4.28 9.78 -16.78
N LEU A 368 2.99 10.05 -16.52
CA LEU A 368 2.54 11.31 -15.91
C LEU A 368 3.21 11.55 -14.54
N ARG A 369 3.32 10.53 -13.69
CA ARG A 369 4.02 10.66 -12.40
C ARG A 369 5.49 11.02 -12.58
N ARG A 370 6.15 10.46 -13.58
CA ARG A 370 7.56 10.77 -13.86
C ARG A 370 7.75 12.17 -14.46
N GLU A 371 6.82 12.61 -15.29
CA GLU A 371 6.85 13.88 -15.99
C GLU A 371 6.46 15.07 -15.09
N HIS A 372 5.59 14.84 -14.11
CA HIS A 372 5.00 15.88 -13.25
C HIS A 372 5.31 15.61 -11.78
N SER A 373 6.26 16.36 -11.25
CA SER A 373 6.70 16.23 -9.86
C SER A 373 5.61 16.53 -8.83
N ALA A 374 4.63 17.34 -9.17
CA ALA A 374 3.46 17.60 -8.33
C ALA A 374 2.71 16.31 -7.92
N PHE A 375 2.80 15.22 -8.68
CA PHE A 375 2.18 13.94 -8.32
C PHE A 375 3.04 13.07 -7.40
N THR A 376 4.29 13.40 -7.19
CA THR A 376 5.27 12.61 -6.44
C THR A 376 5.79 13.29 -5.20
N ASP A 377 5.96 14.61 -5.27
CA ASP A 377 6.48 15.39 -4.17
C ASP A 377 5.35 15.72 -3.20
N VAL A 378 5.62 15.54 -1.90
CA VAL A 378 4.68 15.88 -0.84
C VAL A 378 5.26 17.02 -0.03
N ASN A 379 4.50 18.10 0.06
CA ASN A 379 4.80 19.25 0.90
C ASN A 379 3.72 19.42 1.98
N GLY A 380 3.32 18.32 2.64
CA GLY A 380 2.26 18.32 3.65
C GLY A 380 0.91 18.75 3.06
N GLU A 381 0.14 19.50 3.84
CA GLU A 381 -1.18 20.02 3.43
C GLU A 381 -1.11 20.94 2.19
N GLU A 382 0.04 21.51 1.89
CA GLU A 382 0.22 22.36 0.72
C GLU A 382 0.31 21.55 -0.58
N GLY A 383 0.72 20.28 -0.51
CA GLY A 383 0.91 19.42 -1.67
C GLY A 383 -0.39 18.89 -2.28
N LEU A 384 -1.44 18.73 -1.49
CA LEU A 384 -2.76 18.27 -1.92
C LEU A 384 -3.86 19.16 -1.34
N THR A 385 -4.67 19.77 -2.19
CA THR A 385 -5.82 20.58 -1.76
C THR A 385 -7.08 20.08 -2.46
N TRP A 386 -8.07 19.65 -1.66
CA TRP A 386 -9.39 19.29 -2.17
C TRP A 386 -10.21 20.55 -2.49
N LEU A 387 -10.86 20.53 -3.64
CA LEU A 387 -11.74 21.59 -4.11
C LEU A 387 -13.20 21.16 -4.05
N ASP A 388 -14.10 22.10 -3.81
CA ASP A 388 -15.54 21.85 -3.93
C ASP A 388 -15.96 21.93 -5.39
N THR A 389 -16.99 21.16 -5.71
CA THR A 389 -17.68 21.22 -7.00
C THR A 389 -19.18 21.44 -6.79
N THR A 390 -19.86 21.92 -7.80
CA THR A 390 -21.34 21.97 -7.78
C THR A 390 -21.99 20.59 -7.79
N ALA A 391 -21.18 19.49 -7.89
CA ALA A 391 -21.61 18.10 -7.92
C ALA A 391 -20.77 17.21 -6.99
N ASN A 392 -20.50 17.64 -5.76
CA ASN A 392 -19.62 16.95 -4.77
C ASN A 392 -20.01 15.50 -4.46
N ASP A 393 -21.28 15.11 -4.65
CA ASP A 393 -21.71 13.72 -4.44
C ASP A 393 -21.26 12.78 -5.57
N SER A 394 -20.92 13.33 -6.74
CA SER A 394 -20.58 12.58 -7.95
C SER A 394 -19.16 12.84 -8.42
N VAL A 395 -18.64 14.05 -8.22
CA VAL A 395 -17.36 14.51 -8.76
C VAL A 395 -16.43 14.90 -7.62
N THR A 396 -15.19 14.44 -7.68
CA THR A 396 -14.10 14.98 -6.87
C THR A 396 -13.23 15.90 -7.72
N ALA A 397 -12.76 16.99 -7.13
CA ALA A 397 -11.74 17.83 -7.68
C ALA A 397 -10.65 18.10 -6.63
N PHE A 398 -9.40 18.09 -7.03
CA PHE A 398 -8.28 18.47 -6.18
C PHE A 398 -7.12 19.02 -7.00
N VAL A 399 -6.26 19.77 -6.36
CA VAL A 399 -4.98 20.18 -6.93
C VAL A 399 -3.82 19.52 -6.21
N ARG A 400 -2.77 19.25 -6.99
CA ARG A 400 -1.45 18.81 -6.52
C ARG A 400 -0.45 19.92 -6.82
N ARG A 401 0.43 20.21 -5.85
CA ARG A 401 1.46 21.26 -5.96
C ARG A 401 2.78 20.80 -5.38
N ASP A 402 3.87 21.28 -5.97
CA ASP A 402 5.24 21.04 -5.47
C ASP A 402 6.11 22.32 -5.47
N GLY A 403 5.51 23.50 -5.61
CA GLY A 403 6.19 24.79 -5.74
C GLY A 403 6.70 25.10 -7.15
N ARG A 404 6.72 24.12 -8.07
CA ARG A 404 7.12 24.30 -9.48
C ARG A 404 5.93 24.28 -10.42
N GLU A 405 4.94 23.48 -10.11
CA GLU A 405 3.73 23.33 -10.90
C GLU A 405 2.50 23.06 -10.02
N THR A 406 1.33 23.43 -10.54
CA THR A 406 0.03 23.12 -9.95
C THR A 406 -0.77 22.31 -10.96
N MET A 407 -1.25 21.13 -10.54
CA MET A 407 -1.98 20.19 -11.36
C MET A 407 -3.40 20.05 -10.81
N LEU A 408 -4.41 20.29 -11.65
CA LEU A 408 -5.82 20.05 -11.35
C LEU A 408 -6.21 18.65 -11.80
N VAL A 409 -6.92 17.92 -10.95
CA VAL A 409 -7.53 16.63 -11.25
C VAL A 409 -9.02 16.70 -10.96
N VAL A 410 -9.85 16.39 -11.94
CA VAL A 410 -11.32 16.31 -11.83
C VAL A 410 -11.77 14.91 -12.21
N GLN A 411 -12.57 14.25 -11.35
CA GLN A 411 -12.95 12.85 -11.53
C GLN A 411 -14.44 12.62 -11.23
N ASN A 412 -15.15 11.98 -12.16
CA ASN A 412 -16.53 11.55 -11.98
C ASN A 412 -16.58 10.09 -11.51
N TRP A 413 -17.18 9.85 -10.35
CA TRP A 413 -17.31 8.54 -9.70
C TRP A 413 -18.65 7.84 -9.99
N THR A 414 -19.30 8.21 -11.09
CA THR A 414 -20.60 7.64 -11.47
C THR A 414 -20.62 7.17 -12.91
N GLY A 415 -21.52 6.24 -13.22
CA GLY A 415 -21.81 5.80 -14.59
C GLY A 415 -22.72 6.77 -15.39
N LYS A 416 -22.74 8.07 -15.03
CA LYS A 416 -23.59 9.08 -15.67
C LYS A 416 -22.76 10.30 -16.01
N ASP A 417 -23.14 11.01 -17.04
CA ASP A 417 -22.54 12.30 -17.40
C ASP A 417 -22.94 13.36 -16.37
N VAL A 418 -21.95 14.15 -15.95
CA VAL A 418 -22.11 15.23 -14.95
C VAL A 418 -21.55 16.53 -15.51
N ARG A 419 -22.28 17.63 -15.33
CA ARG A 419 -21.73 18.98 -15.47
C ARG A 419 -21.47 19.56 -14.10
N CYS A 420 -20.32 20.17 -13.90
CA CYS A 420 -19.98 20.80 -12.64
C CYS A 420 -19.07 22.00 -12.85
N ASP A 421 -19.12 22.93 -11.89
CA ASP A 421 -18.14 23.96 -11.71
C ASP A 421 -17.23 23.57 -10.55
N VAL A 422 -15.94 23.87 -10.66
CA VAL A 422 -14.93 23.65 -9.63
C VAL A 422 -14.67 24.98 -8.92
N SER A 423 -14.81 25.00 -7.61
CA SER A 423 -14.48 26.18 -6.78
C SER A 423 -12.99 26.17 -6.46
N PHE A 424 -12.28 27.21 -6.82
CA PHE A 424 -10.88 27.41 -6.43
C PHE A 424 -10.73 28.09 -5.06
N ALA A 425 -11.84 28.56 -4.46
CA ALA A 425 -11.88 28.92 -3.05
C ALA A 425 -11.81 27.64 -2.22
N VAL A 426 -10.81 27.50 -1.37
CA VAL A 426 -10.65 26.32 -0.51
C VAL A 426 -11.75 26.32 0.56
N PRO A 427 -12.53 25.23 0.68
CA PRO A 427 -13.60 25.18 1.66
C PRO A 427 -13.07 25.39 3.08
N LYS A 428 -13.66 26.31 3.82
CA LYS A 428 -13.39 26.45 5.25
C LYS A 428 -13.90 25.21 5.96
N ARG A 429 -13.00 24.33 6.36
CA ARG A 429 -13.35 23.12 7.13
C ARG A 429 -13.67 23.55 8.56
N LYS A 430 -14.82 23.14 9.07
CA LYS A 430 -15.04 23.09 10.52
C LYS A 430 -14.21 21.94 11.07
N THR A 431 -12.93 22.18 11.30
CA THR A 431 -12.13 21.24 12.09
C THR A 431 -12.65 21.26 13.52
N ALA A 432 -12.92 20.10 14.08
CA ALA A 432 -13.21 19.94 15.51
C ALA A 432 -11.98 20.26 16.39
N SER A 433 -10.93 20.79 15.82
CA SER A 433 -9.69 21.15 16.49
C SER A 433 -9.78 22.58 17.02
N TYR A 434 -9.68 22.71 18.33
CA TYR A 434 -9.56 23.98 19.07
C TYR A 434 -8.26 24.77 18.77
N LEU A 435 -7.45 24.30 17.81
CA LEU A 435 -6.16 24.87 17.42
C LEU A 435 -6.17 25.43 15.99
N ALA A 436 -7.32 25.85 15.46
CA ALA A 436 -7.35 26.66 14.25
C ALA A 436 -6.71 28.04 14.55
N MET A 437 -5.40 28.07 14.52
CA MET A 437 -4.64 29.31 14.45
C MET A 437 -4.61 29.76 12.99
N ASP A 438 -5.15 30.93 12.75
CA ASP A 438 -5.12 31.74 11.52
C ASP A 438 -5.23 30.93 10.21
N GLU A 439 -6.47 30.76 9.73
CA GLU A 439 -6.73 30.35 8.34
C GLU A 439 -6.28 31.47 7.41
N GLU A 440 -5.02 31.44 7.00
CA GLU A 440 -4.59 32.20 5.83
C GLU A 440 -5.41 31.75 4.62
N ASP A 441 -5.66 32.67 3.72
CA ASP A 441 -6.44 32.48 2.51
C ASP A 441 -5.72 31.45 1.61
N ARG A 442 -6.14 30.17 1.69
CA ARG A 442 -5.55 29.04 0.96
C ARG A 442 -6.11 28.91 -0.46
N ASP A 443 -6.78 29.93 -0.97
CA ASP A 443 -7.36 29.91 -2.29
C ASP A 443 -6.32 29.54 -3.34
N VAL A 444 -6.70 28.64 -4.25
CA VAL A 444 -5.86 28.27 -5.38
C VAL A 444 -5.90 29.40 -6.39
N LYS A 445 -4.81 30.14 -6.51
CA LYS A 445 -4.65 31.20 -7.50
C LYS A 445 -4.28 30.58 -8.85
N GLY A 446 -4.82 31.13 -9.93
CA GLY A 446 -4.53 30.74 -11.29
C GLY A 446 -5.76 30.41 -12.12
N GLN A 447 -5.53 30.10 -13.38
CA GLN A 447 -6.58 29.72 -14.33
C GLN A 447 -6.35 28.28 -14.81
N VAL A 448 -7.45 27.55 -15.03
CA VAL A 448 -7.39 26.20 -15.60
C VAL A 448 -6.86 26.30 -17.02
N SER A 449 -5.79 25.57 -17.31
CA SER A 449 -5.34 25.39 -18.69
C SER A 449 -6.42 24.69 -19.50
N PRO A 450 -6.84 25.23 -20.65
CA PRO A 450 -7.85 24.59 -21.49
C PRO A 450 -7.32 23.30 -22.17
N THR A 451 -6.02 23.06 -22.06
CA THR A 451 -5.39 21.87 -22.65
C THR A 451 -5.22 20.79 -21.59
N ALA A 452 -5.89 19.67 -21.80
CA ALA A 452 -5.68 18.49 -20.96
C ALA A 452 -4.29 17.90 -21.18
N ILE A 453 -3.64 17.53 -20.09
CA ILE A 453 -2.48 16.64 -20.09
C ILE A 453 -2.94 15.20 -20.22
N TYR A 454 -4.09 14.90 -19.60
CA TYR A 454 -4.82 13.66 -19.72
C TYR A 454 -6.32 13.95 -19.69
N SER A 455 -7.08 13.34 -20.57
CA SER A 455 -8.55 13.38 -20.53
C SER A 455 -9.11 12.03 -20.98
N LYS A 456 -10.09 11.54 -20.24
CA LYS A 456 -10.96 10.42 -20.59
C LYS A 456 -12.40 10.83 -20.33
N ASN A 457 -13.23 10.82 -21.34
CA ASN A 457 -14.66 11.19 -21.22
C ASN A 457 -14.87 12.53 -20.48
N ALA A 458 -14.01 13.52 -20.65
CA ALA A 458 -14.09 14.79 -19.95
C ALA A 458 -13.67 15.95 -20.87
N GLU A 459 -14.36 17.07 -20.70
CA GLU A 459 -14.20 18.31 -21.47
C GLU A 459 -14.21 19.53 -20.53
N PHE A 460 -13.25 20.41 -20.71
CA PHE A 460 -13.26 21.74 -20.09
C PHE A 460 -14.11 22.67 -20.94
N VAL A 461 -15.17 23.21 -20.36
CA VAL A 461 -16.15 24.07 -21.09
C VAL A 461 -15.73 25.53 -21.07
N GLY A 462 -14.95 25.94 -20.07
CA GLY A 462 -14.44 27.28 -19.89
C GLY A 462 -14.65 27.83 -18.47
N GLY A 463 -13.86 28.81 -18.06
CA GLY A 463 -13.88 29.35 -16.69
C GLY A 463 -13.53 28.30 -15.65
N THR A 464 -14.52 27.83 -14.91
CA THR A 464 -14.42 26.77 -13.90
C THR A 464 -15.26 25.54 -14.25
N SER A 465 -15.90 25.54 -15.44
CA SER A 465 -16.93 24.58 -15.82
C SER A 465 -16.37 23.37 -16.58
N PHE A 466 -16.84 22.19 -16.22
CA PHE A 466 -16.50 20.91 -16.81
C PHE A 466 -17.75 20.10 -17.18
N ARG A 467 -17.64 19.37 -18.30
CA ARG A 467 -18.50 18.23 -18.59
C ARG A 467 -17.66 16.97 -18.38
N VAL A 468 -18.04 16.15 -17.42
CA VAL A 468 -17.32 14.93 -17.09
C VAL A 468 -18.25 13.75 -17.32
N GLY A 469 -18.04 13.00 -18.39
CA GLY A 469 -18.83 11.84 -18.75
C GLY A 469 -18.71 10.72 -17.75
N ALA A 470 -19.47 9.65 -17.94
CA ALA A 470 -19.44 8.47 -17.09
C ALA A 470 -18.00 7.98 -16.88
N TRP A 471 -17.60 7.83 -15.61
CA TRP A 471 -16.25 7.41 -15.21
C TRP A 471 -15.13 8.24 -15.87
N GLY A 472 -15.40 9.52 -16.08
CA GLY A 472 -14.50 10.45 -16.76
C GLY A 472 -13.48 11.10 -15.84
N SER A 473 -12.33 11.49 -16.41
CA SER A 473 -11.26 12.21 -15.72
C SER A 473 -10.68 13.31 -16.59
N TRP A 474 -10.28 14.40 -15.95
CA TRP A 474 -9.54 15.50 -16.54
C TRP A 474 -8.32 15.84 -15.68
N ILE A 475 -7.17 16.00 -16.31
CA ILE A 475 -5.94 16.47 -15.67
C ILE A 475 -5.35 17.60 -16.53
N SER A 476 -5.11 18.74 -15.92
CA SER A 476 -4.48 19.90 -16.58
C SER A 476 -3.60 20.69 -15.58
N LYS A 477 -2.82 21.62 -16.13
CA LYS A 477 -2.15 22.64 -15.30
C LYS A 477 -3.15 23.72 -14.85
N VAL A 478 -2.80 24.36 -13.73
CA VAL A 478 -3.34 25.67 -13.30
C VAL A 478 -2.22 26.66 -13.48
N GLU A 479 -2.42 27.65 -14.37
CA GLU A 479 -1.44 28.66 -14.77
C GLU A 479 -1.71 30.01 -14.09
#